data_2d7dd43498da48e46d846c6b694bf95e
#
_entry.id   2d7dd43498da48e46d846c6b694bf95e
#
_cell.length_a   1.000
_cell.length_b   1.000
_cell.length_c   1.000
_cell.angle_alpha   90.00
_cell.angle_beta   90.00
_cell.angle_gamma   90.00
#
_symmetry.space_group_name_H-M   'P 1'
#
loop_
_entity.id
_entity.type
_entity.pdbx_description
1 polymer ?
#
loop_
_entity_poly.entity_id
_entity_poly.type
_entity_poly.pdbx_seq_one_letter_code
_entity_poly.pdbx_strand_id
1 'polypeptide(L)'
;MIQYFASRKDRQHIIVQELPTKPESFIHLDMVFTMLAQDKCMAYSPLILQSNTGFNTTHIEIDNGQIRYHERNNFLEATKHVGFDLEPVLCGGNDSWYQQREQWHSGANFFALGEGKVLGYARNTHTIEALNNAGFDVLKAEDVCSGKEDMHAHERFVVTFEAAELPRGGGGARCMTMPVKRQKVNW
;
A
#
# COMPACT_ATOMS: atom_id res chain seq x y z
N MET A 1 -0.82 -8.21 21.14
CA MET A 1 -0.56 -6.87 20.54
C MET A 1 -1.46 -5.81 21.20
N ILE A 2 -2.80 -5.88 21.14
CA ILE A 2 -3.72 -4.86 21.70
C ILE A 2 -3.45 -4.60 23.19
N GLN A 3 -3.28 -5.65 24.03
CA GLN A 3 -2.95 -5.50 25.47
C GLN A 3 -1.61 -4.79 25.70
N TYR A 4 -0.63 -5.00 24.83
CA TYR A 4 0.65 -4.28 24.91
C TYR A 4 0.45 -2.78 24.66
N PHE A 5 -0.31 -2.41 23.63
CA PHE A 5 -0.63 -1.01 23.38
C PHE A 5 -1.49 -0.40 24.49
N ALA A 6 -2.43 -1.17 25.07
CA ALA A 6 -3.25 -0.71 26.20
C ALA A 6 -2.44 -0.42 27.47
N SER A 7 -1.25 -1.02 27.64
CA SER A 7 -0.36 -0.72 28.75
C SER A 7 0.38 0.63 28.60
N ARG A 8 0.35 1.24 27.41
CA ARG A 8 0.91 2.57 27.14
C ARG A 8 -0.10 3.65 27.51
N LYS A 9 0.40 4.81 27.95
CA LYS A 9 -0.46 5.95 28.30
C LYS A 9 -0.83 6.82 27.10
N ASP A 10 -0.12 6.62 25.98
CA ASP A 10 -0.35 7.41 24.76
C ASP A 10 -1.63 6.93 24.05
N ARG A 11 -2.33 7.84 23.40
CA ARG A 11 -3.43 7.49 22.51
C ARG A 11 -2.87 6.76 21.29
N GLN A 12 -3.46 5.62 20.99
CA GLN A 12 -3.06 4.74 19.88
C GLN A 12 -4.26 4.42 19.00
N HIS A 13 -4.02 4.31 17.71
CA HIS A 13 -5.03 3.87 16.75
C HIS A 13 -4.50 2.66 15.98
N ILE A 14 -5.33 1.63 15.86
CA ILE A 14 -5.03 0.44 15.07
C ILE A 14 -6.19 0.25 14.10
N ILE A 15 -5.89 0.17 12.81
CA ILE A 15 -6.87 -0.18 11.78
C ILE A 15 -6.64 -1.63 11.41
N VAL A 16 -7.67 -2.44 11.53
CA VAL A 16 -7.67 -3.85 11.16
C VAL A 16 -8.60 -4.04 9.98
N GLN A 17 -8.07 -4.59 8.90
CA GLN A 17 -8.82 -4.99 7.72
C GLN A 17 -8.85 -6.52 7.64
N GLU A 18 -10.05 -7.09 7.61
CA GLU A 18 -10.21 -8.51 7.28
C GLU A 18 -9.89 -8.74 5.80
N LEU A 19 -9.15 -9.80 5.52
CA LEU A 19 -8.79 -10.18 4.17
C LEU A 19 -9.34 -11.58 3.83
N PRO A 20 -9.65 -11.85 2.55
CA PRO A 20 -9.99 -13.19 2.12
C PRO A 20 -8.87 -14.19 2.44
N THR A 21 -9.24 -15.38 2.88
CA THR A 21 -8.27 -16.48 3.10
C THR A 21 -7.84 -17.15 1.79
N LYS A 22 -8.56 -16.89 0.71
CA LYS A 22 -8.29 -17.35 -0.66
C LYS A 22 -8.71 -16.29 -1.65
N PRO A 23 -8.00 -16.12 -2.76
CA PRO A 23 -6.70 -16.76 -3.10
C PRO A 23 -5.54 -16.26 -2.22
N GLU A 24 -4.40 -16.93 -2.29
CA GLU A 24 -3.19 -16.62 -1.50
C GLU A 24 -2.61 -15.21 -1.77
N SER A 25 -3.02 -14.58 -2.87
CA SER A 25 -2.65 -13.19 -3.19
C SER A 25 -3.14 -12.15 -2.16
N PHE A 26 -4.00 -12.55 -1.21
CA PHE A 26 -4.51 -11.67 -0.14
C PHE A 26 -3.86 -11.93 1.23
N ILE A 27 -2.73 -12.62 1.27
CA ILE A 27 -2.09 -13.08 2.51
C ILE A 27 -1.72 -11.96 3.50
N HIS A 28 -1.45 -10.75 3.01
CA HIS A 28 -1.07 -9.59 3.82
C HIS A 28 -1.77 -8.32 3.34
N LEU A 29 -1.91 -7.33 4.23
CA LEU A 29 -2.52 -6.04 3.90
C LEU A 29 -1.77 -5.30 2.79
N ASP A 30 -0.45 -5.39 2.74
CA ASP A 30 0.37 -4.76 1.71
C ASP A 30 0.22 -5.36 0.30
N MET A 31 -0.53 -6.47 0.17
CA MET A 31 -0.94 -7.02 -1.12
C MET A 31 -2.16 -6.31 -1.73
N VAL A 32 -2.84 -5.48 -0.93
CA VAL A 32 -4.06 -4.76 -1.34
C VAL A 32 -4.00 -3.26 -1.04
N PHE A 33 -3.03 -2.83 -0.23
CA PHE A 33 -2.87 -1.44 0.19
C PHE A 33 -1.40 -1.10 0.47
N THR A 34 -0.93 0.03 -0.07
CA THR A 34 0.38 0.62 0.27
C THR A 34 0.27 2.14 0.30
N MET A 35 0.78 2.79 1.35
CA MET A 35 0.94 4.23 1.37
C MET A 35 2.04 4.64 0.38
N LEU A 36 1.73 5.55 -0.54
CA LEU A 36 2.65 6.06 -1.56
C LEU A 36 3.28 7.39 -1.12
N ALA A 37 2.46 8.25 -0.52
CA ALA A 37 2.83 9.56 -0.01
C ALA A 37 1.91 9.92 1.15
N GLN A 38 2.01 11.14 1.72
CA GLN A 38 1.12 11.60 2.79
C GLN A 38 -0.34 11.75 2.32
N ASP A 39 -0.53 12.04 1.04
CA ASP A 39 -1.82 12.32 0.41
C ASP A 39 -2.31 11.19 -0.51
N LYS A 40 -1.50 10.17 -0.81
CA LYS A 40 -1.83 9.13 -1.79
C LYS A 40 -1.52 7.72 -1.31
N CYS A 41 -2.38 6.79 -1.71
CA CYS A 41 -2.17 5.37 -1.48
C CYS A 41 -2.42 4.54 -2.76
N MET A 42 -1.79 3.40 -2.87
CA MET A 42 -2.17 2.33 -3.79
C MET A 42 -3.23 1.47 -3.12
N ALA A 43 -4.33 1.21 -3.83
CA ALA A 43 -5.44 0.44 -3.29
C ALA A 43 -6.01 -0.56 -4.29
N TYR A 44 -6.25 -1.78 -3.84
CA TYR A 44 -7.11 -2.74 -4.54
C TYR A 44 -8.57 -2.42 -4.22
N SER A 45 -9.26 -1.78 -5.16
CA SER A 45 -10.59 -1.19 -4.96
C SER A 45 -11.61 -2.13 -4.32
N PRO A 46 -11.75 -3.41 -4.73
CA PRO A 46 -12.80 -4.29 -4.20
C PRO A 46 -12.74 -4.55 -2.69
N LEU A 47 -11.56 -4.42 -2.06
CA LEU A 47 -11.41 -4.66 -0.61
C LEU A 47 -11.20 -3.40 0.20
N ILE A 48 -10.58 -2.37 -0.40
CA ILE A 48 -10.13 -1.18 0.34
C ILE A 48 -11.15 -0.05 0.28
N LEU A 49 -11.88 0.08 -0.86
CA LEU A 49 -12.78 1.20 -1.11
C LEU A 49 -14.26 0.85 -0.96
N GLN A 50 -14.62 -0.40 -1.23
CA GLN A 50 -16.02 -0.79 -1.23
C GLN A 50 -16.50 -1.10 0.19
N SER A 51 -17.77 -0.77 0.44
CA SER A 51 -18.48 -1.16 1.66
C SER A 51 -19.21 -2.50 1.44
N ASN A 52 -19.48 -3.21 2.52
CA ASN A 52 -20.26 -4.46 2.48
C ASN A 52 -19.63 -5.57 1.63
N THR A 53 -18.32 -5.66 1.62
CA THR A 53 -17.55 -6.68 0.87
C THR A 53 -17.62 -8.07 1.52
N GLY A 54 -18.21 -8.19 2.72
CA GLY A 54 -18.12 -9.37 3.57
C GLY A 54 -16.83 -9.45 4.39
N PHE A 55 -15.96 -8.43 4.29
CA PHE A 55 -14.71 -8.30 5.05
C PHE A 55 -14.74 -6.97 5.81
N ASN A 56 -14.70 -7.06 7.14
CA ASN A 56 -14.89 -5.91 8.00
C ASN A 56 -13.62 -5.06 8.13
N THR A 57 -13.82 -3.75 8.24
CA THR A 57 -12.78 -2.81 8.68
C THR A 57 -13.09 -2.39 10.11
N THR A 58 -12.18 -2.63 11.04
CA THR A 58 -12.32 -2.24 12.45
C THR A 58 -11.24 -1.23 12.82
N HIS A 59 -11.65 -0.07 13.28
CA HIS A 59 -10.77 0.91 13.91
C HIS A 59 -10.78 0.68 15.42
N ILE A 60 -9.64 0.36 16.00
CA ILE A 60 -9.44 0.18 17.43
C ILE A 60 -8.75 1.44 17.97
N GLU A 61 -9.43 2.13 18.87
CA GLU A 61 -8.89 3.26 19.62
C GLU A 61 -8.48 2.79 21.02
N ILE A 62 -7.26 3.12 21.39
CA ILE A 62 -6.71 2.84 22.73
C ILE A 62 -6.32 4.17 23.33
N ASP A 63 -6.91 4.51 24.46
CA ASP A 63 -6.62 5.75 25.18
C ASP A 63 -6.60 5.50 26.70
N ASN A 64 -5.49 5.81 27.34
CA ASN A 64 -5.27 5.59 28.79
C ASN A 64 -5.68 4.18 29.26
N GLY A 65 -5.37 3.15 28.45
CA GLY A 65 -5.66 1.76 28.73
C GLY A 65 -7.11 1.33 28.40
N GLN A 66 -7.99 2.26 28.03
CA GLN A 66 -9.32 1.94 27.55
C GLN A 66 -9.29 1.58 26.06
N ILE A 67 -9.95 0.51 25.70
CA ILE A 67 -10.02 0.00 24.33
C ILE A 67 -11.44 0.17 23.81
N ARG A 68 -11.59 0.81 22.65
CA ARG A 68 -12.87 0.98 21.95
C ARG A 68 -12.75 0.44 20.54
N TYR A 69 -13.80 -0.22 20.06
CA TYR A 69 -13.88 -0.79 18.72
C TYR A 69 -14.93 -0.04 17.93
N HIS A 70 -14.58 0.38 16.73
CA HIS A 70 -15.47 1.09 15.80
C HIS A 70 -15.45 0.37 14.45
N GLU A 71 -16.56 -0.14 14.02
CA GLU A 71 -16.73 -0.61 12.65
C GLU A 71 -16.72 0.58 11.70
N ARG A 72 -16.07 0.43 10.54
CA ARG A 72 -15.98 1.42 9.48
C ARG A 72 -16.49 0.85 8.18
N ASN A 73 -17.06 1.69 7.33
CA ASN A 73 -17.62 1.24 6.06
C ASN A 73 -16.54 0.68 5.11
N ASN A 74 -15.33 1.25 5.15
CA ASN A 74 -14.18 0.79 4.39
C ASN A 74 -12.87 1.25 5.03
N PHE A 75 -11.75 0.79 4.46
CA PHE A 75 -10.42 1.07 4.99
C PHE A 75 -10.03 2.55 4.90
N LEU A 76 -10.37 3.25 3.80
CA LEU A 76 -10.02 4.67 3.65
C LEU A 76 -10.83 5.57 4.60
N GLU A 77 -12.07 5.23 4.88
CA GLU A 77 -12.82 5.93 5.94
C GLU A 77 -12.10 5.78 7.29
N ALA A 78 -11.62 4.58 7.59
CA ALA A 78 -10.88 4.34 8.83
C ALA A 78 -9.58 5.16 8.89
N THR A 79 -8.81 5.23 7.80
CA THR A 79 -7.58 6.05 7.75
C THR A 79 -7.87 7.54 7.90
N LYS A 80 -8.95 8.02 7.29
CA LYS A 80 -9.38 9.43 7.42
C LYS A 80 -9.73 9.80 8.87
N HIS A 81 -10.37 8.92 9.61
CA HIS A 81 -10.69 9.15 11.03
C HIS A 81 -9.45 9.27 11.93
N VAL A 82 -8.31 8.74 11.50
CA VAL A 82 -7.05 8.84 12.25
C VAL A 82 -6.09 9.88 11.66
N GLY A 83 -6.60 10.73 10.75
CA GLY A 83 -5.86 11.89 10.21
C GLY A 83 -5.19 11.68 8.86
N PHE A 84 -5.37 10.52 8.21
CA PHE A 84 -4.85 10.25 6.87
C PHE A 84 -5.98 10.32 5.84
N ASP A 85 -6.14 11.48 5.18
CA ASP A 85 -7.08 11.67 4.06
C ASP A 85 -6.36 11.32 2.75
N LEU A 86 -6.40 10.05 2.37
CA LEU A 86 -5.64 9.49 1.28
C LEU A 86 -6.46 9.43 -0.01
N GLU A 87 -5.91 9.94 -1.11
CA GLU A 87 -6.44 9.76 -2.46
C GLU A 87 -5.96 8.41 -3.01
N PRO A 88 -6.88 7.50 -3.39
CA PRO A 88 -6.48 6.18 -3.88
C PRO A 88 -6.05 6.20 -5.35
N VAL A 89 -4.90 5.61 -5.64
CA VAL A 89 -4.49 5.15 -6.96
C VAL A 89 -4.87 3.69 -7.07
N LEU A 90 -5.58 3.31 -8.15
CA LEU A 90 -6.16 1.98 -8.24
C LEU A 90 -5.19 0.96 -8.84
N CYS A 91 -4.94 -0.12 -8.10
CA CYS A 91 -4.24 -1.28 -8.63
C CYS A 91 -5.00 -1.86 -9.83
N GLY A 92 -4.35 -1.93 -11.00
CA GLY A 92 -4.97 -2.37 -12.26
C GLY A 92 -5.87 -1.33 -12.92
N GLY A 93 -5.90 -0.06 -12.42
CA GLY A 93 -6.73 1.00 -12.97
C GLY A 93 -8.23 0.80 -12.70
N ASN A 94 -9.08 1.22 -13.64
CA ASN A 94 -10.54 1.22 -13.45
C ASN A 94 -11.25 -0.08 -13.93
N ASP A 95 -10.57 -0.95 -14.65
CA ASP A 95 -11.15 -2.19 -15.18
C ASP A 95 -11.01 -3.32 -14.15
N SER A 96 -12.12 -3.96 -13.80
CA SER A 96 -12.17 -5.00 -12.77
C SER A 96 -11.32 -6.23 -13.08
N TRP A 97 -11.18 -6.58 -14.37
CA TRP A 97 -10.36 -7.69 -14.82
C TRP A 97 -8.86 -7.40 -14.62
N TYR A 98 -8.43 -6.19 -14.99
CA TYR A 98 -7.05 -5.76 -14.78
C TYR A 98 -6.74 -5.59 -13.29
N GLN A 99 -7.69 -5.12 -12.49
CA GLN A 99 -7.54 -5.05 -11.04
C GLN A 99 -7.24 -6.42 -10.43
N GLN A 100 -8.01 -7.45 -10.77
CA GLN A 100 -7.81 -8.81 -10.28
C GLN A 100 -6.48 -9.38 -10.75
N ARG A 101 -6.17 -9.24 -12.05
CA ARG A 101 -4.93 -9.75 -12.64
C ARG A 101 -3.70 -9.12 -12.01
N GLU A 102 -3.69 -7.82 -11.84
CA GLU A 102 -2.50 -7.11 -11.35
C GLU A 102 -2.38 -7.19 -9.83
N GLN A 103 -3.48 -7.26 -9.09
CA GLN A 103 -3.44 -7.60 -7.67
C GLN A 103 -2.81 -8.98 -7.45
N TRP A 104 -3.19 -9.99 -8.24
CA TRP A 104 -2.56 -11.31 -8.21
C TRP A 104 -1.05 -11.24 -8.42
N HIS A 105 -0.58 -10.32 -9.25
CA HIS A 105 0.82 -10.09 -9.54
C HIS A 105 1.46 -9.04 -8.61
N SER A 106 0.92 -8.89 -7.40
CA SER A 106 1.44 -7.98 -6.38
C SER A 106 1.45 -6.51 -6.81
N GLY A 107 0.48 -6.09 -7.63
CA GLY A 107 0.39 -4.73 -8.18
C GLY A 107 0.15 -3.65 -7.13
N ALA A 108 -0.35 -4.00 -5.94
CA ALA A 108 -0.48 -3.05 -4.83
C ALA A 108 0.72 -3.07 -3.86
N ASN A 109 1.68 -3.98 -4.05
CA ASN A 109 2.80 -4.18 -3.13
C ASN A 109 4.03 -3.40 -3.57
N PHE A 110 4.08 -2.12 -3.21
CA PHE A 110 5.20 -1.23 -3.49
C PHE A 110 6.17 -1.13 -2.31
N PHE A 111 7.46 -1.04 -2.61
CA PHE A 111 8.46 -0.69 -1.62
C PHE A 111 8.72 0.83 -1.64
N ALA A 112 8.59 1.49 -0.49
CA ALA A 112 8.84 2.91 -0.37
C ALA A 112 10.33 3.19 -0.21
N LEU A 113 10.90 3.94 -1.14
CA LEU A 113 12.25 4.52 -1.07
C LEU A 113 12.23 5.84 -0.29
N GLY A 114 11.08 6.50 -0.25
CA GLY A 114 10.81 7.76 0.42
C GLY A 114 9.37 8.18 0.17
N GLU A 115 9.00 9.35 0.65
CA GLU A 115 7.68 9.92 0.39
C GLU A 115 7.51 10.21 -1.10
N GLY A 116 6.45 9.67 -1.72
CA GLY A 116 6.21 9.79 -3.16
C GLY A 116 7.21 9.04 -4.04
N LYS A 117 8.08 8.20 -3.47
CA LYS A 117 9.17 7.52 -4.18
C LYS A 117 9.08 6.03 -3.93
N VAL A 118 8.64 5.28 -4.92
CA VAL A 118 8.30 3.86 -4.75
C VAL A 118 8.95 2.97 -5.81
N LEU A 119 9.06 1.68 -5.48
CA LEU A 119 9.61 0.64 -6.35
C LEU A 119 8.56 -0.46 -6.54
N GLY A 120 8.35 -0.91 -7.78
CA GLY A 120 7.37 -1.94 -8.11
C GLY A 120 7.67 -2.69 -9.40
N TYR A 121 6.85 -3.70 -9.69
CA TYR A 121 7.04 -4.55 -10.87
C TYR A 121 6.56 -3.88 -12.15
N ALA A 122 7.41 -3.84 -13.17
CA ALA A 122 7.11 -3.30 -14.50
C ALA A 122 5.94 -4.02 -15.21
N ARG A 123 5.72 -5.30 -14.90
CA ARG A 123 4.67 -6.11 -15.51
C ARG A 123 3.24 -5.64 -15.20
N ASN A 124 3.02 -4.89 -14.13
CA ASN A 124 1.71 -4.38 -13.71
C ASN A 124 1.41 -3.06 -14.45
N THR A 125 1.30 -3.15 -15.77
CA THR A 125 1.27 -2.00 -16.67
C THR A 125 0.13 -1.03 -16.41
N HIS A 126 -1.07 -1.52 -16.10
CA HIS A 126 -2.23 -0.66 -15.79
C HIS A 126 -2.10 0.04 -14.43
N THR A 127 -1.45 -0.62 -13.46
CA THR A 127 -1.12 0.01 -12.17
C THR A 127 -0.07 1.10 -12.34
N ILE A 128 0.96 0.86 -13.15
CA ILE A 128 2.00 1.85 -13.46
C ILE A 128 1.40 3.04 -14.23
N GLU A 129 0.50 2.78 -15.19
CA GLU A 129 -0.23 3.84 -15.89
C GLU A 129 -1.11 4.66 -14.93
N ALA A 130 -1.80 4.02 -13.97
CA ALA A 130 -2.57 4.70 -12.95
C ALA A 130 -1.70 5.59 -12.06
N LEU A 131 -0.49 5.14 -11.70
CA LEU A 131 0.49 5.95 -10.98
C LEU A 131 0.95 7.16 -11.79
N ASN A 132 1.25 6.96 -13.08
CA ASN A 132 1.64 8.05 -13.97
C ASN A 132 0.56 9.11 -14.07
N ASN A 133 -0.70 8.69 -14.26
CA ASN A 133 -1.86 9.58 -14.29
C ASN A 133 -2.09 10.31 -12.95
N ALA A 134 -1.62 9.75 -11.84
CA ALA A 134 -1.66 10.34 -10.50
C ALA A 134 -0.44 11.23 -10.18
N GLY A 135 0.44 11.48 -11.17
CA GLY A 135 1.57 12.41 -11.07
C GLY A 135 2.88 11.76 -10.60
N PHE A 136 3.04 10.45 -10.76
CA PHE A 136 4.32 9.77 -10.52
C PHE A 136 5.06 9.57 -11.86
N ASP A 137 6.28 10.04 -11.94
CA ASP A 137 7.16 9.75 -13.08
C ASP A 137 7.54 8.27 -13.09
N VAL A 138 7.56 7.67 -14.28
CA VAL A 138 7.87 6.24 -14.43
C VAL A 138 9.33 6.09 -14.86
N LEU A 139 10.15 5.58 -13.95
CA LEU A 139 11.59 5.36 -14.17
C LEU A 139 11.88 3.87 -14.32
N LYS A 140 12.78 3.50 -15.21
CA LYS A 140 13.25 2.11 -15.33
C LYS A 140 14.45 1.90 -14.41
N ALA A 141 14.45 0.81 -13.65
CA ALA A 141 15.57 0.48 -12.76
C ALA A 141 16.91 0.38 -13.51
N GLU A 142 16.90 -0.14 -14.74
CA GLU A 142 18.10 -0.24 -15.58
C GLU A 142 18.69 1.13 -15.94
N ASP A 143 17.83 2.11 -16.27
CA ASP A 143 18.25 3.45 -16.62
C ASP A 143 18.79 4.19 -15.38
N VAL A 144 18.18 3.98 -14.22
CA VAL A 144 18.65 4.51 -12.93
C VAL A 144 20.01 3.90 -12.55
N CYS A 145 20.14 2.57 -12.61
CA CYS A 145 21.37 1.87 -12.23
C CYS A 145 22.56 2.20 -13.18
N SER A 146 22.28 2.47 -14.45
CA SER A 146 23.29 2.87 -15.42
C SER A 146 23.68 4.35 -15.35
N GLY A 147 22.98 5.15 -14.53
CA GLY A 147 23.17 6.59 -14.42
C GLY A 147 22.62 7.41 -15.59
N LYS A 148 21.80 6.78 -16.44
CA LYS A 148 21.10 7.45 -17.54
C LYS A 148 19.92 8.29 -17.03
N GLU A 149 19.34 7.90 -15.92
CA GLU A 149 18.22 8.57 -15.27
C GLU A 149 18.58 8.94 -13.83
N ASP A 150 18.39 10.21 -13.46
CA ASP A 150 18.64 10.69 -12.09
C ASP A 150 17.33 10.76 -11.29
N MET A 151 17.16 9.85 -10.34
CA MET A 151 16.00 9.83 -9.45
C MET A 151 15.81 11.14 -8.65
N HIS A 152 16.91 11.90 -8.41
CA HIS A 152 16.82 13.13 -7.63
C HIS A 152 16.22 14.30 -8.43
N ALA A 153 16.11 14.16 -9.76
CA ALA A 153 15.45 15.14 -10.61
C ALA A 153 13.91 15.08 -10.52
N HIS A 154 13.35 14.04 -9.86
CA HIS A 154 11.92 13.78 -9.77
C HIS A 154 11.40 13.95 -8.35
N GLU A 155 10.27 14.63 -8.20
CA GLU A 155 9.61 14.82 -6.92
C GLU A 155 8.86 13.56 -6.48
N ARG A 156 8.04 12.99 -7.38
CA ARG A 156 7.30 11.74 -7.19
C ARG A 156 7.60 10.80 -8.34
N PHE A 157 7.93 9.55 -8.02
CA PHE A 157 8.24 8.58 -9.05
C PHE A 157 7.98 7.14 -8.61
N VAL A 158 7.82 6.28 -9.61
CA VAL A 158 7.88 4.83 -9.45
C VAL A 158 9.07 4.29 -10.25
N VAL A 159 10.00 3.64 -9.57
CA VAL A 159 11.05 2.86 -10.24
C VAL A 159 10.47 1.48 -10.55
N THR A 160 10.48 1.12 -11.83
CA THR A 160 9.97 -0.17 -12.31
C THR A 160 11.10 -1.11 -12.64
N PHE A 161 10.97 -2.39 -12.28
CA PHE A 161 11.93 -3.43 -12.62
C PHE A 161 11.25 -4.68 -13.15
N GLU A 162 11.96 -5.39 -14.04
CA GLU A 162 11.49 -6.64 -14.61
C GLU A 162 11.54 -7.76 -13.58
N ALA A 163 10.40 -8.41 -13.38
CA ALA A 163 10.27 -9.48 -12.41
C ALA A 163 9.12 -10.43 -12.78
N ALA A 164 9.06 -10.84 -14.04
CA ALA A 164 7.93 -11.58 -14.60
C ALA A 164 7.60 -12.87 -13.82
N GLU A 165 8.60 -13.55 -13.26
CA GLU A 165 8.45 -14.83 -12.58
C GLU A 165 8.39 -14.71 -11.05
N LEU A 166 8.91 -13.63 -10.46
CA LEU A 166 8.96 -13.48 -9.00
C LEU A 166 7.57 -13.54 -8.33
N PRO A 167 6.50 -12.93 -8.88
CA PRO A 167 5.17 -13.00 -8.29
C PRO A 167 4.61 -14.43 -8.16
N ARG A 168 5.12 -15.40 -8.92
CA ARG A 168 4.72 -16.82 -8.80
C ARG A 168 5.11 -17.44 -7.46
N GLY A 169 6.18 -16.94 -6.84
CA GLY A 169 6.58 -17.33 -5.50
C GLY A 169 5.80 -16.62 -4.39
N GLY A 170 4.90 -15.73 -4.77
CA GLY A 170 4.16 -14.83 -3.87
C GLY A 170 4.97 -13.61 -3.46
N GLY A 171 4.27 -12.47 -3.34
CA GLY A 171 4.85 -11.22 -2.87
C GLY A 171 5.38 -10.28 -3.96
N GLY A 172 5.45 -9.00 -3.61
CA GLY A 172 5.93 -7.93 -4.46
C GLY A 172 7.25 -7.33 -3.98
N ALA A 173 7.53 -6.13 -4.47
CA ALA A 173 8.78 -5.42 -4.17
C ALA A 173 9.02 -5.26 -2.66
N ARG A 174 7.99 -4.95 -1.88
CA ARG A 174 8.07 -4.81 -0.43
C ARG A 174 8.34 -6.14 0.27
N CYS A 175 7.70 -7.22 -0.17
CA CYS A 175 7.85 -8.54 0.44
C CYS A 175 9.28 -9.08 0.32
N MET A 176 10.03 -8.66 -0.70
CA MET A 176 11.42 -9.06 -0.92
C MET A 176 12.43 -8.20 -0.17
N THR A 177 11.98 -7.23 0.62
CA THR A 177 12.85 -6.29 1.32
C THR A 177 12.72 -6.42 2.83
N MET A 178 13.82 -6.25 3.53
CA MET A 178 13.87 -6.17 4.99
C MET A 178 14.62 -4.91 5.40
N PRO A 179 13.97 -3.92 6.02
CA PRO A 179 14.65 -2.72 6.48
C PRO A 179 15.55 -3.04 7.68
N VAL A 180 16.84 -2.85 7.54
CA VAL A 180 17.83 -3.07 8.61
C VAL A 180 18.07 -1.83 9.46
N LYS A 181 17.75 -0.64 8.94
CA LYS A 181 17.85 0.64 9.65
C LYS A 181 16.78 1.60 9.13
N ARG A 182 16.12 2.30 10.05
CA ARG A 182 15.13 3.33 9.73
C ARG A 182 15.56 4.65 10.34
N GLN A 183 15.29 5.74 9.64
CA GLN A 183 15.41 7.09 10.20
C GLN A 183 14.20 7.40 11.08
N LYS A 184 14.37 8.30 12.03
CA LYS A 184 13.22 8.87 12.74
C LYS A 184 12.34 9.64 11.75
N VAL A 185 11.05 9.41 11.84
CA VAL A 185 10.05 10.21 11.11
C VAL A 185 9.60 11.31 12.06
N ASN A 186 9.68 12.56 11.61
CA ASN A 186 9.05 13.67 12.31
C ASN A 186 7.65 13.84 11.69
N TRP A 187 6.65 13.48 12.48
CA TRP A 187 5.23 13.62 12.14
C TRP A 187 4.74 15.05 12.38
#